data_819bcb8ec22f3ccf095335b9fb71e9b4
#
_entry.id   819bcb8ec22f3ccf095335b9fb71e9b4
#
_cell.length_a   1.000
_cell.length_b   1.000
_cell.length_c   1.000
_cell.angle_alpha   90.00
_cell.angle_beta   90.00
_cell.angle_gamma   90.00
#
_symmetry.space_group_name_H-M   'P 1'
#
loop_
_entity.id
_entity.type
_entity.pdbx_description
1 polymer ?
#
loop_
_entity_poly.entity_id
_entity_poly.type
_entity_poly.pdbx_seq_one_letter_code
_entity_poly.pdbx_strand_id
1 'polypeptide(L)'
;MLFNTDDILETTRMITQNKLDVRTITMGISLRDCGHPDIKVTAQKIYDKICRKAEHLVKTGEDIEVELGVPIINKRISVTPISMVGESCDSNDYVPLAQALDNAGKQVGVNFIGGFSALVDKGYTKGDRNLIASIPEALAVTDIVCSSVSVGSTKCGINMDAVKQMGEVVKAAAERTADRDAIGCAKLVVFCNAVPDNPFMAGAFHGVTEPESVINVGVSGPGVVKYALEQVRDGDIGMVAETIKKTAFKITRVGQLVAQEAARRLNTQFGIIDLSLAPTPAIGDSVAHILEEIGLESCGGPGTTATLAMLNDAVKKGGLMASSYVGGLSGAFIPVSEDAGMIAAVERSALSLEKLEAMTCVCSVGLDMIAIPGDTTAATISAIIADEAAIGMINNKTTAVRLIPVPGKDVGDRVEFGGLLGYAPVLGAKKFSAEKFINRGGRIPAPVRSLTN
;
A
#
# COMPACT_ATOMS: atom_id res chain seq x y z
N MET A 1 -6.15 33.64 14.92
CA MET A 1 -4.90 32.89 15.08
C MET A 1 -3.82 33.70 14.37
N LEU A 2 -2.90 34.30 15.13
CA LEU A 2 -1.77 35.03 14.52
C LEU A 2 -0.79 33.98 14.01
N PHE A 3 -0.61 33.89 12.69
CA PHE A 3 0.46 33.08 12.12
C PHE A 3 1.79 33.73 12.49
N ASN A 4 2.66 32.97 13.14
CA ASN A 4 4.03 33.38 13.37
C ASN A 4 4.78 33.27 12.04
N THR A 5 5.61 34.25 11.70
CA THR A 5 6.44 34.23 10.49
C THR A 5 7.30 32.96 10.39
N ASP A 6 7.77 32.47 11.55
CA ASP A 6 8.57 31.25 11.61
C ASP A 6 7.78 30.00 11.20
N ASP A 7 6.49 29.89 11.56
CA ASP A 7 5.63 28.77 11.14
C ASP A 7 5.38 28.76 9.62
N ILE A 8 5.26 29.96 9.02
CA ILE A 8 5.10 30.10 7.55
C ILE A 8 6.38 29.67 6.86
N LEU A 9 7.52 30.14 7.33
CA LEU A 9 8.84 29.79 6.77
C LEU A 9 9.13 28.31 6.93
N GLU A 10 8.77 27.71 8.06
CA GLU A 10 8.91 26.28 8.29
C GLU A 10 8.07 25.48 7.28
N THR A 11 6.80 25.82 7.11
CA THR A 11 5.91 25.14 6.14
C THR A 11 6.46 25.25 4.72
N THR A 12 6.96 26.42 4.33
CA THR A 12 7.58 26.62 3.04
C THR A 12 8.80 25.71 2.86
N ARG A 13 9.66 25.59 3.88
CA ARG A 13 10.83 24.69 3.85
C ARG A 13 10.43 23.22 3.77
N MET A 14 9.40 22.80 4.51
CA MET A 14 8.88 21.44 4.46
C MET A 14 8.53 21.04 3.02
N ILE A 15 7.89 21.92 2.27
CA ILE A 15 7.48 21.67 0.89
C ILE A 15 8.68 21.76 -0.07
N THR A 16 9.42 22.88 -0.05
CA THR A 16 10.43 23.19 -1.08
C THR A 16 11.74 22.44 -0.90
N GLN A 17 12.14 22.14 0.33
CA GLN A 17 13.43 21.55 0.66
C GLN A 17 13.33 20.12 1.20
N ASN A 18 12.30 19.83 2.01
CA ASN A 18 12.21 18.57 2.76
C ASN A 18 11.25 17.54 2.13
N LYS A 19 10.78 17.76 0.91
CA LYS A 19 9.97 16.80 0.16
C LYS A 19 8.62 16.47 0.78
N LEU A 20 7.98 17.41 1.50
CA LEU A 20 6.58 17.23 1.89
C LEU A 20 5.72 17.17 0.65
N ASP A 21 4.96 16.11 0.51
CA ASP A 21 3.96 15.98 -0.56
C ASP A 21 2.63 15.41 -0.03
N VAL A 22 1.57 15.72 -0.77
CA VAL A 22 0.35 14.94 -0.76
C VAL A 22 0.54 13.81 -1.77
N ARG A 23 0.83 12.64 -1.28
CA ARG A 23 1.16 11.49 -2.12
C ARG A 23 0.00 11.11 -3.03
N THR A 24 -1.23 11.24 -2.55
CA THR A 24 -2.41 10.94 -3.35
C THR A 24 -3.68 11.62 -2.83
N ILE A 25 -4.53 12.04 -3.76
CA ILE A 25 -5.96 12.20 -3.55
C ILE A 25 -6.64 10.98 -4.17
N THR A 26 -7.35 10.20 -3.37
CA THR A 26 -8.02 8.97 -3.82
C THR A 26 -9.52 9.11 -3.63
N MET A 27 -10.29 8.98 -4.73
CA MET A 27 -11.74 8.92 -4.67
C MET A 27 -12.20 7.47 -4.51
N GLY A 28 -12.83 7.16 -3.38
CA GLY A 28 -13.56 5.92 -3.19
C GLY A 28 -14.93 6.00 -3.86
N ILE A 29 -15.30 4.96 -4.62
CA ILE A 29 -16.59 4.91 -5.36
C ILE A 29 -17.25 3.55 -5.12
N SER A 30 -18.46 3.55 -4.58
CA SER A 30 -19.29 2.35 -4.50
C SER A 30 -19.79 1.92 -5.89
N LEU A 31 -19.56 0.66 -6.25
CA LEU A 31 -20.05 0.06 -7.50
C LEU A 31 -21.13 -1.00 -7.27
N ARG A 32 -21.73 -1.06 -6.08
CA ARG A 32 -22.70 -2.10 -5.71
C ARG A 32 -23.93 -2.15 -6.58
N ASP A 33 -24.34 -1.04 -7.18
CA ASP A 33 -25.49 -0.90 -8.09
C ASP A 33 -25.14 -1.23 -9.55
N CYS A 34 -23.87 -1.57 -9.85
CA CYS A 34 -23.42 -1.89 -11.21
C CYS A 34 -23.65 -3.36 -11.61
N GLY A 35 -23.91 -4.25 -10.63
CA GLY A 35 -24.09 -5.68 -10.90
C GLY A 35 -25.20 -6.00 -11.89
N HIS A 36 -24.95 -6.94 -12.81
CA HIS A 36 -25.92 -7.45 -13.79
C HIS A 36 -25.49 -8.88 -14.22
N PRO A 37 -26.42 -9.79 -14.59
CA PRO A 37 -26.06 -11.13 -15.10
C PRO A 37 -25.15 -11.09 -16.34
N ASP A 38 -25.41 -10.17 -17.28
CA ASP A 38 -24.51 -9.96 -18.42
C ASP A 38 -23.29 -9.12 -17.99
N ILE A 39 -22.11 -9.72 -18.11
CA ILE A 39 -20.82 -9.08 -17.74
C ILE A 39 -20.53 -7.82 -18.57
N LYS A 40 -20.97 -7.75 -19.81
CA LYS A 40 -20.79 -6.55 -20.67
C LYS A 40 -21.60 -5.38 -20.15
N VAL A 41 -22.81 -5.64 -19.65
CA VAL A 41 -23.67 -4.62 -19.04
C VAL A 41 -23.05 -4.17 -17.71
N THR A 42 -22.54 -5.08 -16.89
CA THR A 42 -21.81 -4.76 -15.67
C THR A 42 -20.59 -3.88 -15.98
N ALA A 43 -19.76 -4.27 -16.96
CA ALA A 43 -18.58 -3.52 -17.38
C ALA A 43 -18.94 -2.09 -17.83
N GLN A 44 -20.00 -1.94 -18.63
CA GLN A 44 -20.46 -0.63 -19.08
C GLN A 44 -20.95 0.25 -17.92
N LYS A 45 -21.74 -0.30 -16.99
CA LYS A 45 -22.20 0.44 -15.80
C LYS A 45 -21.03 0.89 -14.92
N ILE A 46 -20.01 0.04 -14.74
CA ILE A 46 -18.77 0.38 -14.01
C ILE A 46 -18.10 1.58 -14.69
N TYR A 47 -17.84 1.47 -15.99
CA TYR A 47 -17.22 2.54 -16.78
C TYR A 47 -17.99 3.87 -16.65
N ASP A 48 -19.30 3.86 -16.93
CA ASP A 48 -20.13 5.06 -16.91
C ASP A 48 -20.18 5.71 -15.51
N LYS A 49 -20.28 4.89 -14.46
CA LYS A 49 -20.33 5.39 -13.08
C LYS A 49 -19.02 6.04 -12.67
N ILE A 50 -17.89 5.42 -12.97
CA ILE A 50 -16.56 5.98 -12.65
C ILE A 50 -16.34 7.29 -13.41
N CYS A 51 -16.57 7.29 -14.74
CA CYS A 51 -16.40 8.50 -15.55
C CYS A 51 -17.24 9.67 -15.03
N ARG A 52 -18.50 9.42 -14.66
CA ARG A 52 -19.38 10.46 -14.13
C ARG A 52 -18.95 10.95 -12.74
N LYS A 53 -18.55 10.03 -11.82
CA LYS A 53 -18.22 10.38 -10.43
C LYS A 53 -16.86 11.08 -10.31
N ALA A 54 -15.87 10.66 -11.11
CA ALA A 54 -14.51 11.16 -11.05
C ALA A 54 -14.17 12.18 -12.17
N GLU A 55 -15.15 12.66 -12.91
CA GLU A 55 -14.97 13.59 -14.03
C GLU A 55 -14.04 14.77 -13.71
N HIS A 56 -14.16 15.33 -12.50
CA HIS A 56 -13.41 16.51 -12.09
C HIS A 56 -12.27 16.22 -11.10
N LEU A 57 -11.99 14.94 -10.79
CA LEU A 57 -11.02 14.58 -9.75
C LEU A 57 -9.60 15.09 -10.05
N VAL A 58 -9.12 14.84 -11.25
CA VAL A 58 -7.75 15.23 -11.67
C VAL A 58 -7.60 16.73 -11.68
N LYS A 59 -8.52 17.42 -12.37
CA LYS A 59 -8.51 18.88 -12.45
C LYS A 59 -8.59 19.55 -11.08
N THR A 60 -9.44 19.03 -10.19
CA THR A 60 -9.53 19.53 -8.80
C THR A 60 -8.22 19.36 -8.06
N GLY A 61 -7.54 18.21 -8.21
CA GLY A 61 -6.24 17.98 -7.60
C GLY A 61 -5.17 18.96 -8.10
N GLU A 62 -5.13 19.20 -9.40
CA GLU A 62 -4.19 20.15 -10.03
C GLU A 62 -4.47 21.61 -9.59
N ASP A 63 -5.72 22.02 -9.52
CA ASP A 63 -6.10 23.36 -9.08
C ASP A 63 -5.72 23.60 -7.59
N ILE A 64 -5.93 22.60 -6.72
CA ILE A 64 -5.54 22.68 -5.31
C ILE A 64 -4.00 22.72 -5.17
N GLU A 65 -3.26 21.93 -5.95
CA GLU A 65 -1.80 21.94 -5.99
C GLU A 65 -1.28 23.35 -6.31
N VAL A 66 -1.81 23.99 -7.35
CA VAL A 66 -1.41 25.35 -7.74
C VAL A 66 -1.77 26.38 -6.67
N GLU A 67 -2.99 26.32 -6.12
CA GLU A 67 -3.48 27.31 -5.16
C GLU A 67 -2.81 27.23 -3.80
N LEU A 68 -2.54 26.01 -3.30
CA LEU A 68 -1.94 25.80 -1.99
C LEU A 68 -0.40 25.69 -2.05
N GLY A 69 0.17 25.52 -3.23
CA GLY A 69 1.61 25.31 -3.43
C GLY A 69 2.12 23.99 -2.84
N VAL A 70 1.22 23.01 -2.59
CA VAL A 70 1.56 21.69 -2.07
C VAL A 70 1.48 20.66 -3.19
N PRO A 71 2.59 19.97 -3.53
CA PRO A 71 2.57 18.95 -4.58
C PRO A 71 1.56 17.84 -4.29
N ILE A 72 0.73 17.50 -5.28
CA ILE A 72 -0.22 16.37 -5.22
C ILE A 72 0.18 15.37 -6.30
N ILE A 73 0.95 14.37 -5.90
CA ILE A 73 1.70 13.50 -6.82
C ILE A 73 0.77 12.59 -7.63
N ASN A 74 -0.22 11.97 -6.98
CA ASN A 74 -1.14 11.06 -7.64
C ASN A 74 -2.60 11.45 -7.39
N LYS A 75 -3.42 11.21 -8.41
CA LYS A 75 -4.88 11.19 -8.34
C LYS A 75 -5.30 9.77 -8.62
N ARG A 76 -6.05 9.13 -7.71
CA ARG A 76 -6.38 7.71 -7.74
C ARG A 76 -7.87 7.48 -7.54
N ILE A 77 -8.31 6.29 -7.92
CA ILE A 77 -9.66 5.79 -7.61
C ILE A 77 -9.53 4.46 -6.89
N SER A 78 -10.37 4.23 -5.89
CA SER A 78 -10.62 2.92 -5.31
C SER A 78 -12.10 2.57 -5.44
N VAL A 79 -12.40 1.31 -5.78
CA VAL A 79 -13.79 0.89 -5.97
C VAL A 79 -14.16 -0.28 -5.08
N THR A 80 -15.46 -0.54 -4.92
CA THR A 80 -15.97 -1.75 -4.28
C THR A 80 -15.24 -2.97 -4.84
N PRO A 81 -14.82 -3.94 -4.00
CA PRO A 81 -14.20 -5.17 -4.49
C PRO A 81 -14.98 -5.78 -5.64
N ILE A 82 -14.33 -5.90 -6.80
CA ILE A 82 -14.98 -6.36 -8.03
C ILE A 82 -15.50 -7.80 -7.91
N SER A 83 -14.93 -8.62 -7.02
CA SER A 83 -15.47 -9.94 -6.71
C SER A 83 -16.94 -9.87 -6.29
N MET A 84 -17.31 -8.86 -5.48
CA MET A 84 -18.68 -8.65 -5.00
C MET A 84 -19.62 -8.11 -6.09
N VAL A 85 -19.11 -7.22 -6.94
CA VAL A 85 -19.90 -6.66 -8.07
C VAL A 85 -20.15 -7.72 -9.12
N GLY A 86 -19.13 -8.50 -9.43
CA GLY A 86 -19.18 -9.59 -10.41
C GLY A 86 -19.95 -10.84 -9.95
N GLU A 87 -20.29 -10.94 -8.65
CA GLU A 87 -21.02 -12.10 -8.10
C GLU A 87 -22.32 -12.39 -8.85
N SER A 88 -22.99 -11.32 -9.33
CA SER A 88 -24.23 -11.42 -10.11
C SER A 88 -24.02 -11.82 -11.58
N CYS A 89 -22.76 -11.82 -12.08
CA CYS A 89 -22.49 -12.15 -13.48
C CYS A 89 -22.54 -13.66 -13.72
N ASP A 90 -23.04 -14.04 -14.89
CA ASP A 90 -23.04 -15.44 -15.35
C ASP A 90 -21.67 -15.89 -15.88
N SER A 91 -20.76 -14.95 -16.15
CA SER A 91 -19.39 -15.21 -16.62
C SER A 91 -18.48 -15.72 -15.50
N ASN A 92 -17.53 -16.58 -15.88
CA ASN A 92 -16.42 -16.99 -15.01
C ASN A 92 -15.12 -16.21 -15.28
N ASP A 93 -15.07 -15.38 -16.31
CA ASP A 93 -13.94 -14.52 -16.67
C ASP A 93 -14.26 -13.06 -16.32
N TYR A 94 -13.45 -12.47 -15.43
CA TYR A 94 -13.61 -11.07 -15.00
C TYR A 94 -12.60 -10.10 -15.62
N VAL A 95 -11.79 -10.54 -16.59
CA VAL A 95 -10.90 -9.65 -17.33
C VAL A 95 -11.66 -8.48 -17.99
N PRO A 96 -12.89 -8.64 -18.55
CA PRO A 96 -13.65 -7.50 -19.07
C PRO A 96 -13.98 -6.43 -18.02
N LEU A 97 -14.14 -6.81 -16.74
CA LEU A 97 -14.37 -5.86 -15.65
C LEU A 97 -13.09 -5.08 -15.33
N ALA A 98 -11.92 -5.74 -15.35
CA ALA A 98 -10.63 -5.07 -15.21
C ALA A 98 -10.39 -4.07 -16.35
N GLN A 99 -10.69 -4.46 -17.59
CA GLN A 99 -10.58 -3.57 -18.76
C GLN A 99 -11.52 -2.36 -18.66
N ALA A 100 -12.73 -2.54 -18.10
CA ALA A 100 -13.64 -1.42 -17.85
C ALA A 100 -13.08 -0.44 -16.82
N LEU A 101 -12.44 -0.94 -15.74
CA LEU A 101 -11.73 -0.11 -14.76
C LEU A 101 -10.57 0.66 -15.41
N ASP A 102 -9.74 -0.02 -16.19
CA ASP A 102 -8.58 0.56 -16.88
C ASP A 102 -9.01 1.69 -17.84
N ASN A 103 -10.00 1.40 -18.68
CA ASN A 103 -10.53 2.35 -19.64
C ASN A 103 -11.17 3.57 -18.94
N ALA A 104 -11.94 3.36 -17.87
CA ALA A 104 -12.53 4.45 -17.10
C ALA A 104 -11.45 5.30 -16.41
N GLY A 105 -10.46 4.66 -15.79
CA GLY A 105 -9.35 5.36 -15.16
C GLY A 105 -8.52 6.20 -16.14
N LYS A 106 -8.24 5.65 -17.33
CA LYS A 106 -7.57 6.37 -18.42
C LYS A 106 -8.42 7.54 -18.94
N GLN A 107 -9.74 7.34 -19.07
CA GLN A 107 -10.66 8.39 -19.53
C GLN A 107 -10.67 9.59 -18.58
N VAL A 108 -10.67 9.36 -17.27
CA VAL A 108 -10.65 10.46 -16.28
C VAL A 108 -9.24 10.94 -15.91
N GLY A 109 -8.20 10.28 -16.45
CA GLY A 109 -6.80 10.70 -16.32
C GLY A 109 -6.13 10.36 -14.98
N VAL A 110 -6.65 9.39 -14.21
CA VAL A 110 -6.04 8.99 -12.94
C VAL A 110 -4.81 8.10 -13.13
N ASN A 111 -3.90 8.13 -12.15
CA ASN A 111 -2.66 7.37 -12.19
C ASN A 111 -2.87 5.87 -11.94
N PHE A 112 -3.78 5.53 -11.02
CA PHE A 112 -4.10 4.15 -10.64
C PHE A 112 -5.58 4.00 -10.26
N ILE A 113 -6.11 2.80 -10.46
CA ILE A 113 -7.42 2.39 -9.99
C ILE A 113 -7.32 1.05 -9.26
N GLY A 114 -7.69 1.06 -7.98
CA GLY A 114 -7.73 -0.13 -7.13
C GLY A 114 -9.16 -0.68 -6.98
N GLY A 115 -9.26 -1.94 -6.55
CA GLY A 115 -10.54 -2.59 -6.30
C GLY A 115 -10.81 -3.81 -7.18
N PHE A 116 -9.88 -4.19 -8.07
CA PHE A 116 -9.93 -5.52 -8.67
C PHE A 116 -9.53 -6.56 -7.60
N SER A 117 -10.39 -6.72 -6.58
CA SER A 117 -10.05 -7.30 -5.29
C SER A 117 -11.08 -8.34 -4.82
N ALA A 118 -10.61 -9.25 -3.94
CA ALA A 118 -11.43 -10.26 -3.25
C ALA A 118 -11.08 -10.32 -1.76
N LEU A 119 -12.09 -10.58 -0.91
CA LEU A 119 -11.95 -10.69 0.54
C LEU A 119 -12.32 -12.11 0.97
N VAL A 120 -11.31 -12.98 1.06
CA VAL A 120 -11.49 -14.44 1.24
C VAL A 120 -11.05 -14.95 2.61
N ASP A 121 -10.88 -14.05 3.58
CA ASP A 121 -10.57 -14.40 4.95
C ASP A 121 -11.65 -15.28 5.61
N LYS A 122 -12.91 -15.15 5.19
CA LYS A 122 -14.04 -15.97 5.67
C LYS A 122 -14.32 -17.22 4.83
N GLY A 123 -13.78 -17.29 3.64
CA GLY A 123 -14.02 -18.32 2.63
C GLY A 123 -14.28 -17.69 1.26
N TYR A 124 -14.63 -18.50 0.28
CA TYR A 124 -14.82 -18.06 -1.10
C TYR A 124 -16.30 -17.99 -1.47
N THR A 125 -16.67 -16.95 -2.20
CA THR A 125 -17.86 -16.90 -3.03
C THR A 125 -17.53 -17.35 -4.48
N LYS A 126 -18.54 -17.39 -5.36
CA LYS A 126 -18.34 -17.60 -6.81
C LYS A 126 -17.52 -16.44 -7.41
N GLY A 127 -17.88 -15.21 -7.04
CA GLY A 127 -17.20 -14.00 -7.51
C GLY A 127 -15.75 -13.93 -7.10
N ASP A 128 -15.43 -14.35 -5.88
CA ASP A 128 -14.03 -14.39 -5.41
C ASP A 128 -13.18 -15.38 -6.22
N ARG A 129 -13.71 -16.59 -6.49
CA ARG A 129 -12.99 -17.59 -7.31
C ARG A 129 -12.72 -17.10 -8.71
N ASN A 130 -13.73 -16.51 -9.36
CA ASN A 130 -13.62 -16.00 -10.72
C ASN A 130 -12.65 -14.81 -10.79
N LEU A 131 -12.71 -13.89 -9.85
CA LEU A 131 -11.80 -12.75 -9.79
C LEU A 131 -10.36 -13.21 -9.62
N ILE A 132 -10.08 -14.07 -8.62
CA ILE A 132 -8.72 -14.52 -8.33
C ILE A 132 -8.13 -15.26 -9.53
N ALA A 133 -8.91 -16.11 -10.20
CA ALA A 133 -8.50 -16.80 -11.42
C ALA A 133 -8.19 -15.83 -12.57
N SER A 134 -8.84 -14.67 -12.62
CA SER A 134 -8.66 -13.65 -13.65
C SER A 134 -7.47 -12.70 -13.39
N ILE A 135 -6.91 -12.64 -12.16
CA ILE A 135 -5.86 -11.68 -11.78
C ILE A 135 -4.65 -11.71 -12.73
N PRO A 136 -4.03 -12.85 -13.05
CA PRO A 136 -2.81 -12.86 -13.87
C PRO A 136 -3.03 -12.23 -15.24
N GLU A 137 -4.13 -12.55 -15.91
CA GLU A 137 -4.47 -11.99 -17.21
C GLU A 137 -4.88 -10.52 -17.10
N ALA A 138 -5.74 -10.17 -16.13
CA ALA A 138 -6.19 -8.81 -15.91
C ALA A 138 -5.02 -7.84 -15.73
N LEU A 139 -4.01 -8.21 -14.91
CA LEU A 139 -2.84 -7.37 -14.68
C LEU A 139 -1.86 -7.33 -15.85
N ALA A 140 -1.89 -8.32 -16.73
CA ALA A 140 -1.08 -8.34 -17.96
C ALA A 140 -1.66 -7.41 -19.04
N VAL A 141 -3.01 -7.36 -19.17
CA VAL A 141 -3.69 -6.61 -20.25
C VAL A 141 -4.16 -5.21 -19.85
N THR A 142 -3.95 -4.81 -18.60
CA THR A 142 -4.30 -3.47 -18.10
C THR A 142 -3.06 -2.73 -17.62
N ASP A 143 -3.07 -1.39 -17.73
CA ASP A 143 -1.92 -0.57 -17.34
C ASP A 143 -2.02 -0.06 -15.90
N ILE A 144 -3.16 0.51 -15.51
CA ILE A 144 -3.33 1.24 -14.25
C ILE A 144 -4.17 0.50 -13.19
N VAL A 145 -4.71 -0.67 -13.53
CA VAL A 145 -5.51 -1.47 -12.58
C VAL A 145 -4.62 -2.15 -11.56
N CYS A 146 -4.99 -2.00 -10.29
CA CYS A 146 -4.35 -2.68 -9.17
C CYS A 146 -5.29 -3.68 -8.53
N SER A 147 -4.71 -4.77 -8.02
CA SER A 147 -5.45 -5.89 -7.44
C SER A 147 -5.00 -6.20 -6.02
N SER A 148 -5.93 -6.70 -5.21
CA SER A 148 -5.59 -7.25 -3.90
C SER A 148 -6.50 -8.40 -3.49
N VAL A 149 -5.95 -9.28 -2.65
CA VAL A 149 -6.70 -10.38 -2.04
C VAL A 149 -6.42 -10.41 -0.54
N SER A 150 -7.46 -10.29 0.29
CA SER A 150 -7.34 -10.44 1.75
C SER A 150 -7.54 -11.90 2.13
N VAL A 151 -6.46 -12.57 2.57
CA VAL A 151 -6.44 -14.01 2.87
C VAL A 151 -6.66 -14.34 4.35
N GLY A 152 -6.61 -13.33 5.22
CA GLY A 152 -6.70 -13.56 6.66
C GLY A 152 -7.09 -12.34 7.46
N SER A 153 -7.50 -12.58 8.69
CA SER A 153 -7.76 -11.53 9.68
C SER A 153 -7.59 -12.06 11.10
N THR A 154 -7.35 -11.15 12.04
CA THR A 154 -7.31 -11.47 13.47
C THR A 154 -8.62 -12.11 13.96
N LYS A 155 -9.74 -11.82 13.27
CA LYS A 155 -11.06 -12.36 13.65
C LYS A 155 -11.34 -13.74 13.07
N CYS A 156 -10.85 -14.02 11.87
CA CYS A 156 -11.18 -15.23 11.11
C CYS A 156 -10.03 -16.24 11.03
N GLY A 157 -8.80 -15.84 11.38
CA GLY A 157 -7.63 -16.65 11.12
C GLY A 157 -7.16 -16.49 9.67
N ILE A 158 -6.32 -17.39 9.19
CA ILE A 158 -5.74 -17.36 7.85
C ILE A 158 -6.33 -18.48 6.99
N ASN A 159 -6.84 -18.13 5.83
CA ASN A 159 -7.32 -19.09 4.83
C ASN A 159 -6.13 -19.65 4.03
N MET A 160 -5.63 -20.83 4.40
CA MET A 160 -4.44 -21.44 3.80
C MET A 160 -4.68 -21.91 2.37
N ASP A 161 -5.93 -22.20 1.98
CA ASP A 161 -6.27 -22.51 0.60
C ASP A 161 -6.10 -21.24 -0.27
N ALA A 162 -6.51 -20.07 0.25
CA ALA A 162 -6.28 -18.79 -0.41
C ALA A 162 -4.80 -18.43 -0.46
N VAL A 163 -4.05 -18.66 0.60
CA VAL A 163 -2.59 -18.44 0.65
C VAL A 163 -1.88 -19.26 -0.43
N LYS A 164 -2.23 -20.55 -0.55
CA LYS A 164 -1.69 -21.41 -1.61
C LYS A 164 -2.02 -20.86 -2.99
N GLN A 165 -3.28 -20.55 -3.25
CA GLN A 165 -3.74 -20.00 -4.53
C GLN A 165 -3.03 -18.70 -4.86
N MET A 166 -2.82 -17.81 -3.88
CA MET A 166 -2.13 -16.54 -4.13
C MET A 166 -0.66 -16.71 -4.49
N GLY A 167 0.06 -17.69 -3.93
CA GLY A 167 1.41 -18.00 -4.40
C GLY A 167 1.45 -18.44 -5.87
N GLU A 168 0.47 -19.23 -6.30
CA GLU A 168 0.31 -19.64 -7.69
C GLU A 168 -0.05 -18.44 -8.60
N VAL A 169 -0.94 -17.55 -8.14
CA VAL A 169 -1.35 -16.34 -8.85
C VAL A 169 -0.19 -15.35 -9.02
N VAL A 170 0.60 -15.12 -7.96
CA VAL A 170 1.79 -14.25 -8.02
C VAL A 170 2.79 -14.80 -9.03
N LYS A 171 3.04 -16.11 -9.01
CA LYS A 171 3.93 -16.75 -9.98
C LYS A 171 3.42 -16.60 -11.41
N ALA A 172 2.14 -16.86 -11.65
CA ALA A 172 1.51 -16.72 -12.97
C ALA A 172 1.50 -15.27 -13.47
N ALA A 173 1.26 -14.28 -12.58
CA ALA A 173 1.30 -12.87 -12.93
C ALA A 173 2.72 -12.43 -13.32
N ALA A 174 3.75 -12.92 -12.64
CA ALA A 174 5.15 -12.67 -12.97
C ALA A 174 5.50 -13.23 -14.34
N GLU A 175 5.12 -14.47 -14.62
CA GLU A 175 5.38 -15.14 -15.90
C GLU A 175 4.67 -14.44 -17.07
N ARG A 176 3.42 -13.98 -16.89
CA ARG A 176 2.66 -13.25 -17.92
C ARG A 176 3.18 -11.85 -18.22
N THR A 177 3.96 -11.28 -17.31
CA THR A 177 4.55 -9.94 -17.48
C THR A 177 6.09 -9.98 -17.43
N ALA A 178 6.67 -11.13 -17.79
CA ALA A 178 8.12 -11.35 -17.78
C ALA A 178 8.89 -10.39 -18.70
N ASP A 179 8.26 -10.00 -19.81
CA ASP A 179 8.78 -9.02 -20.77
C ASP A 179 8.85 -7.59 -20.24
N ARG A 180 8.22 -7.33 -19.09
CA ARG A 180 8.17 -6.05 -18.38
C ARG A 180 8.58 -6.19 -16.91
N ASP A 181 9.63 -6.97 -16.62
CA ASP A 181 10.20 -7.19 -15.29
C ASP A 181 9.15 -7.61 -14.23
N ALA A 182 8.18 -8.44 -14.61
CA ALA A 182 7.10 -8.91 -13.73
C ALA A 182 6.25 -7.77 -13.12
N ILE A 183 6.05 -6.66 -13.83
CA ILE A 183 5.30 -5.49 -13.36
C ILE A 183 3.87 -5.81 -12.88
N GLY A 184 3.26 -6.88 -13.36
CA GLY A 184 1.98 -7.36 -12.86
C GLY A 184 1.99 -7.61 -11.36
N CYS A 185 3.09 -8.13 -10.82
CA CYS A 185 3.26 -8.36 -9.38
C CYS A 185 3.41 -7.06 -8.58
N ALA A 186 3.96 -5.98 -9.16
CA ALA A 186 4.01 -4.67 -8.52
C ALA A 186 2.62 -4.04 -8.34
N LYS A 187 1.61 -4.53 -9.08
CA LYS A 187 0.22 -4.11 -9.00
C LYS A 187 -0.66 -5.07 -8.19
N LEU A 188 -0.09 -6.09 -7.55
CA LEU A 188 -0.79 -7.13 -6.80
C LEU A 188 -0.36 -7.16 -5.34
N VAL A 189 -1.31 -7.09 -4.43
CA VAL A 189 -1.06 -7.12 -2.98
C VAL A 189 -1.88 -8.23 -2.32
N VAL A 190 -1.25 -9.02 -1.46
CA VAL A 190 -1.95 -9.99 -0.61
C VAL A 190 -2.01 -9.44 0.81
N PHE A 191 -3.20 -9.33 1.38
CA PHE A 191 -3.43 -8.74 2.69
C PHE A 191 -3.81 -9.76 3.77
N CYS A 192 -3.44 -9.42 5.01
CA CYS A 192 -4.14 -9.83 6.23
C CYS A 192 -4.63 -8.57 6.97
N ASN A 193 -5.83 -8.60 7.51
CA ASN A 193 -6.49 -7.41 8.11
C ASN A 193 -6.55 -6.22 7.15
N ALA A 194 -6.97 -6.42 5.92
CA ALA A 194 -7.12 -5.33 4.94
C ALA A 194 -8.06 -4.24 5.46
N VAL A 195 -7.69 -2.98 5.27
CA VAL A 195 -8.51 -1.82 5.65
C VAL A 195 -9.33 -1.31 4.45
N PRO A 196 -10.57 -0.85 4.71
CA PRO A 196 -11.52 -0.49 3.65
C PRO A 196 -11.28 0.90 3.04
N ASP A 197 -10.43 1.73 3.65
CA ASP A 197 -10.27 3.16 3.41
C ASP A 197 -8.85 3.54 2.95
N ASN A 198 -8.00 2.58 2.64
CA ASN A 198 -6.61 2.80 2.25
C ASN A 198 -6.48 3.59 0.93
N PRO A 199 -5.87 4.80 0.91
CA PRO A 199 -5.67 5.58 -0.30
C PRO A 199 -4.34 5.31 -1.01
N PHE A 200 -3.38 4.62 -0.38
CA PHE A 200 -1.98 4.59 -0.77
C PHE A 200 -1.58 3.35 -1.55
N MET A 201 -1.87 2.17 -0.99
CA MET A 201 -1.37 0.91 -1.54
C MET A 201 -1.94 0.62 -2.93
N ALA A 202 -1.14 -0.04 -3.76
CA ALA A 202 -1.58 -0.54 -5.06
C ALA A 202 -2.82 -1.44 -4.95
N GLY A 203 -2.99 -2.16 -3.83
CA GLY A 203 -4.13 -3.03 -3.56
C GLY A 203 -5.33 -2.36 -2.88
N ALA A 204 -5.42 -1.04 -2.85
CA ALA A 204 -6.54 -0.32 -2.23
C ALA A 204 -7.89 -0.72 -2.83
N PHE A 205 -8.93 -0.70 -2.00
CA PHE A 205 -10.32 -0.88 -2.43
C PHE A 205 -11.24 -0.02 -1.57
N HIS A 206 -12.45 0.21 -2.05
CA HIS A 206 -13.49 0.94 -1.33
C HIS A 206 -14.39 -0.05 -0.59
N GLY A 207 -14.37 -0.01 0.74
CA GLY A 207 -15.12 -0.95 1.59
C GLY A 207 -16.63 -0.81 1.44
N VAL A 208 -17.35 -1.88 1.76
CA VAL A 208 -18.82 -1.91 1.66
C VAL A 208 -19.51 -1.08 2.74
N THR A 209 -18.80 -0.71 3.79
CA THR A 209 -19.30 0.14 4.88
C THR A 209 -19.03 1.61 4.65
N GLU A 210 -18.24 1.92 3.62
CA GLU A 210 -17.90 3.29 3.26
C GLU A 210 -19.04 4.00 2.54
N PRO A 211 -19.06 5.36 2.51
CA PRO A 211 -20.06 6.15 1.79
C PRO A 211 -20.11 5.83 0.28
N GLU A 212 -21.16 6.28 -0.41
CA GLU A 212 -21.33 6.11 -1.86
C GLU A 212 -20.12 6.65 -2.66
N SER A 213 -19.58 7.79 -2.21
CA SER A 213 -18.27 8.29 -2.65
C SER A 213 -17.59 9.08 -1.55
N VAL A 214 -16.25 9.02 -1.50
CA VAL A 214 -15.45 9.63 -0.44
C VAL A 214 -14.11 10.07 -1.01
N ILE A 215 -13.54 11.16 -0.46
CA ILE A 215 -12.14 11.53 -0.70
C ILE A 215 -11.29 11.09 0.48
N ASN A 216 -10.32 10.24 0.23
CA ASN A 216 -9.24 9.87 1.14
C ASN A 216 -7.93 10.46 0.63
N VAL A 217 -7.11 10.99 1.54
CA VAL A 217 -5.86 11.64 1.17
C VAL A 217 -4.69 10.95 1.87
N GLY A 218 -3.68 10.62 1.10
CA GLY A 218 -2.42 10.13 1.61
C GLY A 218 -1.37 11.24 1.63
N VAL A 219 -0.75 11.48 2.79
CA VAL A 219 0.35 12.44 2.94
C VAL A 219 1.63 11.73 3.34
N SER A 220 2.76 12.24 2.85
CA SER A 220 4.06 11.68 3.12
C SER A 220 5.09 12.76 3.38
N GLY A 221 6.21 12.37 3.97
CA GLY A 221 7.31 13.32 4.24
C GLY A 221 8.43 12.68 5.07
N PRO A 222 9.02 11.55 4.64
CA PRO A 222 10.21 11.00 5.30
C PRO A 222 11.33 12.03 5.40
N GLY A 223 11.55 12.81 4.34
CA GLY A 223 12.54 13.87 4.32
C GLY A 223 12.29 14.97 5.34
N VAL A 224 11.02 15.32 5.61
CA VAL A 224 10.66 16.29 6.66
C VAL A 224 11.02 15.78 8.04
N VAL A 225 10.71 14.50 8.32
CA VAL A 225 11.04 13.86 9.60
C VAL A 225 12.56 13.77 9.78
N LYS A 226 13.27 13.32 8.75
CA LYS A 226 14.73 13.25 8.78
C LYS A 226 15.35 14.61 9.09
N TYR A 227 14.95 15.65 8.37
CA TYR A 227 15.46 17.02 8.59
C TYR A 227 15.17 17.51 10.02
N ALA A 228 14.00 17.24 10.56
CA ALA A 228 13.67 17.62 11.94
C ALA A 228 14.58 16.90 12.96
N LEU A 229 14.95 15.64 12.70
CA LEU A 229 15.86 14.88 13.57
C LEU A 229 17.31 15.39 13.49
N GLU A 230 17.77 15.88 12.35
CA GLU A 230 19.08 16.52 12.21
C GLU A 230 19.28 17.70 13.17
N GLN A 231 18.18 18.34 13.60
CA GLN A 231 18.22 19.47 14.54
C GLN A 231 18.32 19.04 16.01
N VAL A 232 18.18 17.74 16.31
CA VAL A 232 18.15 17.21 17.68
C VAL A 232 19.11 16.00 17.85
N ARG A 233 20.21 15.96 17.10
CA ARG A 233 21.19 14.85 17.12
C ARG A 233 21.74 14.53 18.51
N ASP A 234 21.92 15.55 19.34
CA ASP A 234 22.41 15.40 20.72
C ASP A 234 21.29 15.10 21.74
N GLY A 235 20.05 14.96 21.27
CA GLY A 235 18.89 14.69 22.09
C GLY A 235 18.81 13.22 22.53
N ASP A 236 18.17 12.97 23.65
CA ASP A 236 17.81 11.61 24.05
C ASP A 236 16.66 11.03 23.21
N ILE A 237 16.39 9.75 23.38
CA ILE A 237 15.33 9.03 22.64
C ILE A 237 13.93 9.66 22.87
N GLY A 238 13.69 10.23 24.05
CA GLY A 238 12.44 10.96 24.35
C GLY A 238 12.30 12.21 23.50
N MET A 239 13.36 12.99 23.34
CA MET A 239 13.40 14.18 22.48
C MET A 239 13.22 13.78 21.00
N VAL A 240 13.85 12.71 20.54
CA VAL A 240 13.68 12.16 19.19
C VAL A 240 12.21 11.81 18.94
N ALA A 241 11.57 11.04 19.83
CA ALA A 241 10.18 10.65 19.69
C ALA A 241 9.22 11.85 19.67
N GLU A 242 9.43 12.84 20.55
CA GLU A 242 8.63 14.08 20.57
C GLU A 242 8.79 14.91 19.31
N THR A 243 10.01 14.96 18.74
CA THR A 243 10.29 15.66 17.47
C THR A 243 9.55 15.00 16.32
N ILE A 244 9.61 13.66 16.20
CA ILE A 244 8.85 12.90 15.20
C ILE A 244 7.35 13.18 15.33
N LYS A 245 6.80 13.11 16.55
CA LYS A 245 5.38 13.34 16.82
C LYS A 245 4.93 14.73 16.40
N LYS A 246 5.68 15.77 16.75
CA LYS A 246 5.39 17.16 16.36
C LYS A 246 5.45 17.37 14.86
N THR A 247 6.41 16.75 14.19
CA THR A 247 6.55 16.81 12.72
C THR A 247 5.38 16.11 12.04
N ALA A 248 5.03 14.92 12.50
CA ALA A 248 3.88 14.14 12.00
C ALA A 248 2.56 14.93 12.17
N PHE A 249 2.38 15.63 13.29
CA PHE A 249 1.24 16.53 13.50
C PHE A 249 1.14 17.59 12.37
N LYS A 250 2.25 18.27 12.06
CA LYS A 250 2.29 19.32 11.03
C LYS A 250 1.97 18.76 9.63
N ILE A 251 2.57 17.63 9.27
CA ILE A 251 2.32 16.95 8.00
C ILE A 251 0.84 16.60 7.86
N THR A 252 0.23 16.03 8.90
CA THR A 252 -1.19 15.65 8.90
C THR A 252 -2.11 16.85 8.67
N ARG A 253 -1.78 18.02 9.28
CA ARG A 253 -2.58 19.26 9.12
C ARG A 253 -2.60 19.75 7.66
N VAL A 254 -1.47 19.61 6.95
CA VAL A 254 -1.43 19.92 5.51
C VAL A 254 -2.33 18.97 4.71
N GLY A 255 -2.27 17.68 4.98
CA GLY A 255 -3.16 16.70 4.35
C GLY A 255 -4.63 16.96 4.61
N GLN A 256 -4.99 17.35 5.83
CA GLN A 256 -6.38 17.69 6.16
C GLN A 256 -6.89 18.89 5.38
N LEU A 257 -6.07 19.93 5.20
CA LEU A 257 -6.44 21.10 4.39
C LEU A 257 -6.76 20.69 2.95
N VAL A 258 -5.88 19.91 2.33
CA VAL A 258 -6.07 19.41 0.96
C VAL A 258 -7.31 18.51 0.86
N ALA A 259 -7.49 17.59 1.82
CA ALA A 259 -8.61 16.64 1.82
C ALA A 259 -9.97 17.35 1.93
N GLN A 260 -10.09 18.32 2.83
CA GLN A 260 -11.31 19.10 3.02
C GLN A 260 -11.66 19.93 1.77
N GLU A 261 -10.65 20.56 1.17
CA GLU A 261 -10.85 21.37 -0.03
C GLU A 261 -11.22 20.50 -1.24
N ALA A 262 -10.58 19.34 -1.42
CA ALA A 262 -10.92 18.40 -2.47
C ALA A 262 -12.35 17.87 -2.31
N ALA A 263 -12.74 17.44 -1.11
CA ALA A 263 -14.08 16.94 -0.83
C ALA A 263 -15.17 18.01 -1.10
N ARG A 264 -14.90 19.24 -0.67
CA ARG A 264 -15.80 20.39 -0.91
C ARG A 264 -16.01 20.67 -2.41
N ARG A 265 -14.92 20.73 -3.20
CA ARG A 265 -14.99 21.02 -4.66
C ARG A 265 -15.67 19.90 -5.42
N LEU A 266 -15.41 18.65 -5.03
CA LEU A 266 -15.98 17.47 -5.67
C LEU A 266 -17.37 17.10 -5.16
N ASN A 267 -17.93 17.91 -4.24
CA ASN A 267 -19.25 17.68 -3.62
C ASN A 267 -19.40 16.22 -3.11
N THR A 268 -18.39 15.74 -2.38
CA THR A 268 -18.38 14.40 -1.79
C THR A 268 -17.93 14.46 -0.33
N GLN A 269 -18.01 13.34 0.39
CA GLN A 269 -17.61 13.30 1.79
C GLN A 269 -16.09 13.29 1.91
N PHE A 270 -15.56 13.92 2.96
CA PHE A 270 -14.20 13.73 3.42
C PHE A 270 -14.16 12.46 4.26
N GLY A 271 -13.33 11.51 3.86
CA GLY A 271 -13.11 10.24 4.54
C GLY A 271 -11.96 10.33 5.54
N ILE A 272 -10.77 9.90 5.14
CA ILE A 272 -9.60 9.85 6.03
C ILE A 272 -8.37 10.53 5.45
N ILE A 273 -7.43 10.81 6.37
CA ILE A 273 -6.04 11.12 6.07
C ILE A 273 -5.21 9.91 6.45
N ASP A 274 -4.49 9.41 5.50
CA ASP A 274 -3.44 8.41 5.73
C ASP A 274 -2.10 9.13 5.85
N LEU A 275 -1.57 9.21 7.06
CA LEU A 275 -0.23 9.70 7.30
C LEU A 275 0.74 8.54 7.23
N SER A 276 1.20 8.22 6.05
CA SER A 276 2.21 7.20 5.84
C SER A 276 3.52 7.82 5.40
N LEU A 277 4.59 7.55 6.15
CA LEU A 277 5.93 7.85 5.69
C LEU A 277 6.28 6.88 4.57
N ALA A 278 5.75 7.16 3.38
CA ALA A 278 5.98 6.40 2.17
C ALA A 278 7.12 7.04 1.39
N PRO A 279 8.30 6.41 1.35
CA PRO A 279 9.47 6.99 0.70
C PRO A 279 9.32 7.08 -0.82
N THR A 280 10.26 7.78 -1.45
CA THR A 280 10.49 7.75 -2.90
C THR A 280 11.93 7.39 -3.18
N PRO A 281 12.28 6.98 -4.42
CA PRO A 281 13.68 6.75 -4.80
C PRO A 281 14.57 8.02 -4.75
N ALA A 282 13.96 9.18 -4.53
CA ALA A 282 14.68 10.44 -4.45
C ALA A 282 15.56 10.52 -3.21
N ILE A 283 16.80 11.01 -3.39
CA ILE A 283 17.73 11.23 -2.29
C ILE A 283 17.10 12.19 -1.26
N GLY A 284 17.14 11.78 0.01
CA GLY A 284 16.62 12.57 1.13
C GLY A 284 15.19 12.20 1.53
N ASP A 285 14.49 11.35 0.77
CA ASP A 285 13.12 10.89 1.07
C ASP A 285 13.11 9.38 1.37
N SER A 286 13.71 8.99 2.49
CA SER A 286 13.94 7.59 2.87
C SER A 286 13.62 7.33 4.34
N VAL A 287 12.86 6.27 4.60
CA VAL A 287 12.59 5.78 5.97
C VAL A 287 13.83 5.14 6.57
N ALA A 288 14.63 4.41 5.77
CA ALA A 288 15.89 3.86 6.24
C ALA A 288 16.84 4.96 6.75
N HIS A 289 16.94 6.06 6.02
CA HIS A 289 17.77 7.20 6.46
C HIS A 289 17.23 7.89 7.73
N ILE A 290 15.92 7.84 8.01
CA ILE A 290 15.38 8.28 9.32
C ILE A 290 15.94 7.38 10.43
N LEU A 291 15.92 6.06 10.22
CA LEU A 291 16.43 5.11 11.22
C LEU A 291 17.94 5.28 11.46
N GLU A 292 18.68 5.57 10.41
CA GLU A 292 20.11 5.90 10.49
C GLU A 292 20.37 7.23 11.21
N GLU A 293 19.55 8.26 10.97
CA GLU A 293 19.64 9.54 11.68
C GLU A 293 19.32 9.42 13.18
N ILE A 294 18.48 8.45 13.58
CA ILE A 294 18.23 8.12 14.99
C ILE A 294 19.48 7.51 15.68
N GLY A 295 20.47 7.06 14.90
CA GLY A 295 21.77 6.59 15.41
C GLY A 295 22.15 5.18 14.99
N LEU A 296 21.50 4.58 14.00
CA LEU A 296 21.94 3.31 13.43
C LEU A 296 23.00 3.56 12.36
N GLU A 297 24.05 2.75 12.35
CA GLU A 297 25.07 2.76 11.30
C GLU A 297 24.47 2.36 9.94
N SER A 298 23.55 1.41 9.94
CA SER A 298 22.83 0.96 8.76
C SER A 298 21.46 0.42 9.14
N CYS A 299 20.46 0.75 8.34
CA CYS A 299 19.18 0.06 8.37
C CYS A 299 19.41 -1.45 8.11
N GLY A 300 18.70 -2.31 8.83
CA GLY A 300 18.87 -3.78 8.79
C GLY A 300 19.70 -4.34 9.93
N GLY A 301 20.62 -3.56 10.50
CA GLY A 301 21.43 -3.95 11.67
C GLY A 301 20.63 -4.10 12.97
N PRO A 302 21.28 -4.58 14.05
CA PRO A 302 20.68 -4.60 15.39
C PRO A 302 20.16 -3.21 15.79
N GLY A 303 18.99 -3.15 16.43
CA GLY A 303 18.30 -1.89 16.77
C GLY A 303 17.25 -1.43 15.77
N THR A 304 17.32 -1.84 14.50
CA THR A 304 16.40 -1.39 13.44
C THR A 304 14.92 -1.62 13.80
N THR A 305 14.57 -2.79 14.31
CA THR A 305 13.17 -3.09 14.68
C THR A 305 12.71 -2.20 15.84
N ALA A 306 13.58 -1.90 16.82
CA ALA A 306 13.23 -1.03 17.94
C ALA A 306 13.05 0.44 17.52
N THR A 307 13.95 0.96 16.69
CA THR A 307 13.84 2.34 16.17
C THR A 307 12.63 2.49 15.25
N LEU A 308 12.34 1.49 14.42
CA LEU A 308 11.14 1.48 13.55
C LEU A 308 9.85 1.43 14.39
N ALA A 309 9.81 0.66 15.48
CA ALA A 309 8.67 0.63 16.39
C ALA A 309 8.39 2.01 16.98
N MET A 310 9.42 2.69 17.46
CA MET A 310 9.33 4.06 17.99
C MET A 310 8.88 5.04 16.91
N LEU A 311 9.48 4.99 15.72
CA LEU A 311 9.10 5.84 14.59
C LEU A 311 7.62 5.68 14.24
N ASN A 312 7.18 4.44 14.07
CA ASN A 312 5.80 4.12 13.69
C ASN A 312 4.79 4.60 14.74
N ASP A 313 5.08 4.41 16.03
CA ASP A 313 4.23 4.85 17.15
C ASP A 313 4.18 6.38 17.25
N ALA A 314 5.32 7.06 17.15
CA ALA A 314 5.39 8.51 17.21
C ALA A 314 4.65 9.19 16.05
N VAL A 315 4.75 8.63 14.84
CA VAL A 315 4.01 9.10 13.65
C VAL A 315 2.51 8.96 13.87
N LYS A 316 2.03 7.81 14.33
CA LYS A 316 0.61 7.58 14.62
C LYS A 316 0.08 8.54 15.70
N LYS A 317 0.82 8.74 16.78
CA LYS A 317 0.46 9.70 17.83
C LYS A 317 0.36 11.12 17.30
N GLY A 318 1.29 11.56 16.47
CA GLY A 318 1.27 12.88 15.84
C GLY A 318 0.05 13.08 14.94
N GLY A 319 -0.27 12.07 14.12
CA GLY A 319 -1.45 12.07 13.26
C GLY A 319 -2.74 12.18 14.07
N LEU A 320 -2.95 11.31 15.05
CA LEU A 320 -4.15 11.30 15.90
C LEU A 320 -4.35 12.60 16.68
N MET A 321 -3.26 13.28 17.07
CA MET A 321 -3.35 14.60 17.71
C MET A 321 -3.75 15.71 16.73
N ALA A 322 -3.45 15.53 15.44
CA ALA A 322 -3.72 16.55 14.42
C ALA A 322 -5.14 16.49 13.85
N SER A 323 -5.72 15.31 13.78
CA SER A 323 -7.01 15.07 13.14
C SER A 323 -7.73 13.86 13.73
N SER A 324 -9.06 13.95 13.83
CA SER A 324 -9.95 12.81 14.14
C SER A 324 -10.24 11.92 12.92
N TYR A 325 -9.73 12.27 11.76
CA TYR A 325 -9.94 11.57 10.49
C TYR A 325 -8.71 10.77 10.03
N VAL A 326 -7.84 10.38 10.94
CA VAL A 326 -6.68 9.54 10.61
C VAL A 326 -7.13 8.10 10.44
N GLY A 327 -6.74 7.48 9.33
CA GLY A 327 -7.11 6.12 8.97
C GLY A 327 -6.11 5.46 8.02
N GLY A 328 -6.59 4.52 7.22
CA GLY A 328 -5.77 3.81 6.25
C GLY A 328 -4.66 2.97 6.89
N LEU A 329 -3.46 3.09 6.33
CA LEU A 329 -2.24 2.39 6.76
C LEU A 329 -1.25 3.31 7.48
N SER A 330 -1.73 4.40 8.08
CA SER A 330 -0.89 5.41 8.75
C SER A 330 0.28 4.83 9.55
N GLY A 331 1.47 5.39 9.35
CA GLY A 331 2.71 4.98 10.01
C GLY A 331 3.93 4.98 9.10
N ALA A 332 4.89 4.11 9.36
CA ALA A 332 6.11 4.01 8.56
C ALA A 332 6.05 2.83 7.57
N PHE A 333 6.23 3.13 6.28
CA PHE A 333 6.36 2.13 5.21
C PHE A 333 7.83 1.72 5.05
N ILE A 334 8.05 0.48 4.60
CA ILE A 334 9.37 -0.08 4.35
C ILE A 334 9.47 -0.76 2.97
N PRO A 335 9.01 -0.13 1.87
CA PRO A 335 9.16 -0.70 0.54
C PRO A 335 10.64 -0.71 0.14
N VAL A 336 11.12 -1.80 -0.47
CA VAL A 336 12.55 -1.88 -0.82
C VAL A 336 12.84 -1.04 -2.05
N SER A 337 12.06 -1.14 -3.13
CA SER A 337 12.39 -0.45 -4.38
C SER A 337 12.15 1.06 -4.36
N GLU A 338 11.30 1.52 -3.47
CA GLU A 338 10.89 2.92 -3.38
C GLU A 338 11.73 3.73 -2.36
N ASP A 339 12.71 3.11 -1.70
CA ASP A 339 13.51 3.73 -0.62
C ASP A 339 15.01 3.57 -0.89
N ALA A 340 15.70 4.67 -1.22
CA ALA A 340 17.13 4.65 -1.51
C ALA A 340 18.00 4.06 -0.39
N GLY A 341 17.61 4.27 0.86
CA GLY A 341 18.32 3.69 2.01
C GLY A 341 18.07 2.20 2.18
N MET A 342 16.84 1.71 1.93
CA MET A 342 16.53 0.27 1.95
C MET A 342 17.27 -0.44 0.83
N ILE A 343 17.28 0.10 -0.39
CA ILE A 343 18.06 -0.40 -1.52
C ILE A 343 19.54 -0.55 -1.11
N ALA A 344 20.14 0.52 -0.61
CA ALA A 344 21.54 0.52 -0.20
C ALA A 344 21.82 -0.47 0.94
N ALA A 345 20.88 -0.67 1.86
CA ALA A 345 21.01 -1.65 2.95
C ALA A 345 20.98 -3.11 2.43
N VAL A 346 20.15 -3.40 1.41
CA VAL A 346 20.13 -4.69 0.73
C VAL A 346 21.46 -4.92 -0.02
N GLU A 347 21.90 -3.94 -0.81
CA GLU A 347 23.14 -4.04 -1.60
C GLU A 347 24.37 -4.26 -0.70
N ARG A 348 24.38 -3.70 0.52
CA ARG A 348 25.43 -3.93 1.54
C ARG A 348 25.23 -5.20 2.35
N SER A 349 24.21 -6.00 2.06
CA SER A 349 23.85 -7.20 2.83
C SER A 349 23.52 -6.92 4.31
N ALA A 350 23.16 -5.70 4.66
CA ALA A 350 22.70 -5.33 6.00
C ALA A 350 21.22 -5.69 6.20
N LEU A 351 20.44 -5.74 5.12
CA LEU A 351 19.02 -6.03 5.12
C LEU A 351 18.73 -7.31 4.33
N SER A 352 18.07 -8.27 4.95
CA SER A 352 17.62 -9.53 4.35
C SER A 352 16.10 -9.65 4.41
N LEU A 353 15.53 -10.64 3.71
CA LEU A 353 14.11 -10.93 3.73
C LEU A 353 13.61 -11.21 5.15
N GLU A 354 14.35 -12.05 5.91
CA GLU A 354 14.01 -12.40 7.30
C GLU A 354 14.08 -11.17 8.23
N LYS A 355 14.99 -10.24 7.96
CA LYS A 355 15.05 -8.99 8.71
C LYS A 355 13.87 -8.09 8.39
N LEU A 356 13.47 -8.03 7.12
CA LEU A 356 12.25 -7.31 6.71
C LEU A 356 11.01 -7.90 7.39
N GLU A 357 10.84 -9.23 7.40
CA GLU A 357 9.75 -9.91 8.13
C GLU A 357 9.73 -9.50 9.61
N ALA A 358 10.88 -9.48 10.29
CA ALA A 358 10.94 -9.00 11.67
C ALA A 358 10.53 -7.53 11.81
N MET A 359 10.87 -6.68 10.85
CA MET A 359 10.48 -5.26 10.82
C MET A 359 8.99 -5.09 10.57
N THR A 360 8.36 -6.00 9.82
CA THR A 360 6.92 -5.94 9.54
C THR A 360 6.05 -6.16 10.78
N CYS A 361 6.59 -6.74 11.84
CA CYS A 361 5.91 -6.80 13.13
C CYS A 361 5.56 -5.41 13.68
N VAL A 362 6.32 -4.38 13.34
CA VAL A 362 6.24 -3.03 13.93
C VAL A 362 6.05 -1.90 12.90
N CYS A 363 6.15 -2.17 11.60
CA CYS A 363 5.84 -1.20 10.56
C CYS A 363 4.32 -1.03 10.36
N SER A 364 3.89 -0.17 9.46
CA SER A 364 2.47 0.06 9.19
C SER A 364 1.88 -0.85 8.12
N VAL A 365 2.69 -1.46 7.25
CA VAL A 365 2.20 -2.19 6.08
C VAL A 365 2.63 -3.67 6.10
N GLY A 366 3.85 -4.00 5.74
CA GLY A 366 4.31 -5.38 5.56
C GLY A 366 5.49 -5.44 4.60
N LEU A 367 5.70 -6.59 3.96
CA LEU A 367 6.66 -6.76 2.87
C LEU A 367 6.16 -6.05 1.62
N ASP A 368 6.90 -5.05 1.19
CA ASP A 368 6.46 -4.20 0.08
C ASP A 368 7.55 -4.02 -0.97
N MET A 369 7.17 -4.21 -2.25
CA MET A 369 8.07 -4.10 -3.41
C MET A 369 9.34 -4.94 -3.26
N ILE A 370 9.18 -6.22 -2.94
CA ILE A 370 10.28 -7.15 -2.72
C ILE A 370 10.52 -7.97 -3.99
N ALA A 371 11.60 -7.68 -4.70
CA ALA A 371 12.05 -8.50 -5.82
C ALA A 371 12.77 -9.76 -5.28
N ILE A 372 12.40 -10.92 -5.81
CA ILE A 372 12.99 -12.24 -5.48
C ILE A 372 13.34 -12.99 -6.77
N PRO A 373 14.21 -14.02 -6.72
CA PRO A 373 14.56 -14.80 -7.90
C PRO A 373 13.35 -15.40 -8.59
N GLY A 374 13.35 -15.35 -9.93
CA GLY A 374 12.25 -15.85 -10.74
C GLY A 374 12.03 -17.36 -10.63
N ASP A 375 13.03 -18.15 -10.19
CA ASP A 375 12.92 -19.58 -9.94
C ASP A 375 12.25 -19.93 -8.59
N THR A 376 11.95 -18.92 -7.75
CA THR A 376 11.24 -19.13 -6.48
C THR A 376 9.91 -19.83 -6.71
N THR A 377 9.69 -20.94 -6.00
CA THR A 377 8.48 -21.75 -6.17
C THR A 377 7.23 -21.08 -5.64
N ALA A 378 6.08 -21.39 -6.22
CA ALA A 378 4.79 -20.91 -5.71
C ALA A 378 4.58 -21.29 -4.23
N ALA A 379 5.04 -22.47 -3.81
CA ALA A 379 4.96 -22.91 -2.41
C ALA A 379 5.82 -22.03 -1.47
N THR A 380 7.01 -21.59 -1.90
CA THR A 380 7.84 -20.66 -1.12
C THR A 380 7.17 -19.28 -1.02
N ILE A 381 6.64 -18.77 -2.14
CA ILE A 381 5.87 -17.50 -2.14
C ILE A 381 4.68 -17.60 -1.20
N SER A 382 3.92 -18.71 -1.24
CA SER A 382 2.81 -18.96 -0.33
C SER A 382 3.25 -19.00 1.14
N ALA A 383 4.42 -19.56 1.43
CA ALA A 383 4.93 -19.61 2.80
C ALA A 383 5.27 -18.21 3.33
N ILE A 384 5.90 -17.36 2.52
CA ILE A 384 6.16 -15.96 2.88
C ILE A 384 4.85 -15.19 3.12
N ILE A 385 3.83 -15.42 2.27
CA ILE A 385 2.49 -14.86 2.47
C ILE A 385 1.88 -15.34 3.80
N ALA A 386 2.05 -16.63 4.14
CA ALA A 386 1.55 -17.18 5.39
C ALA A 386 2.22 -16.55 6.61
N ASP A 387 3.55 -16.37 6.57
CA ASP A 387 4.31 -15.76 7.66
C ASP A 387 3.89 -14.32 7.90
N GLU A 388 3.77 -13.52 6.86
CA GLU A 388 3.26 -12.14 6.95
C GLU A 388 1.80 -12.07 7.44
N ALA A 389 0.95 -12.97 6.95
CA ALA A 389 -0.42 -13.05 7.44
C ALA A 389 -0.49 -13.44 8.92
N ALA A 390 0.41 -14.31 9.40
CA ALA A 390 0.52 -14.67 10.80
C ALA A 390 0.97 -13.47 11.66
N ILE A 391 1.96 -12.70 11.20
CA ILE A 391 2.40 -11.47 11.86
C ILE A 391 1.23 -10.49 11.99
N GLY A 392 0.47 -10.26 10.89
CA GLY A 392 -0.69 -9.38 10.91
C GLY A 392 -1.79 -9.86 11.85
N MET A 393 -2.11 -11.15 11.78
CA MET A 393 -3.15 -11.77 12.59
C MET A 393 -2.86 -11.68 14.09
N ILE A 394 -1.65 -12.03 14.51
CA ILE A 394 -1.26 -12.05 15.93
C ILE A 394 -1.16 -10.62 16.49
N ASN A 395 -0.57 -9.70 15.74
CA ASN A 395 -0.38 -8.33 16.18
C ASN A 395 -1.61 -7.42 15.99
N ASN A 396 -2.71 -7.96 15.47
CA ASN A 396 -3.94 -7.21 15.14
C ASN A 396 -3.65 -5.95 14.31
N LYS A 397 -2.79 -6.09 13.32
CA LYS A 397 -2.42 -5.02 12.38
C LYS A 397 -2.60 -5.49 10.94
N THR A 398 -2.73 -4.56 10.02
CA THR A 398 -2.65 -4.89 8.59
C THR A 398 -1.24 -5.32 8.24
N THR A 399 -1.12 -6.43 7.53
CA THR A 399 0.08 -6.78 6.78
C THR A 399 -0.28 -6.96 5.31
N ALA A 400 0.65 -6.54 4.46
CA ALA A 400 0.56 -6.63 3.01
C ALA A 400 1.80 -7.35 2.48
N VAL A 401 1.64 -8.11 1.42
CA VAL A 401 2.73 -8.79 0.71
C VAL A 401 2.67 -8.41 -0.75
N ARG A 402 3.71 -7.72 -1.23
CA ARG A 402 3.93 -7.38 -2.64
C ARG A 402 5.28 -7.95 -3.05
N LEU A 403 5.26 -9.25 -3.39
CA LEU A 403 6.43 -10.02 -3.87
C LEU A 403 6.48 -10.04 -5.39
N ILE A 404 7.66 -9.86 -5.93
CA ILE A 404 7.90 -9.80 -7.37
C ILE A 404 8.95 -10.85 -7.73
N PRO A 405 8.55 -12.10 -8.05
CA PRO A 405 9.47 -13.12 -8.55
C PRO A 405 9.82 -12.79 -10.01
N VAL A 406 11.04 -12.31 -10.27
CA VAL A 406 11.42 -11.76 -11.57
C VAL A 406 12.03 -12.84 -12.45
N PRO A 407 11.37 -13.29 -13.54
CA PRO A 407 11.89 -14.33 -14.41
C PRO A 407 13.26 -13.96 -14.98
N GLY A 408 14.22 -14.91 -14.91
CA GLY A 408 15.57 -14.73 -15.43
C GLY A 408 16.49 -13.87 -14.60
N LYS A 409 16.08 -13.46 -13.38
CA LYS A 409 16.91 -12.71 -12.43
C LYS A 409 17.29 -13.56 -11.24
N ASP A 410 18.53 -13.36 -10.75
CA ASP A 410 19.11 -14.02 -9.58
C ASP A 410 19.40 -13.01 -8.46
N VAL A 411 19.76 -13.53 -7.28
CA VAL A 411 20.10 -12.70 -6.11
C VAL A 411 21.20 -11.69 -6.44
N GLY A 412 20.94 -10.42 -6.13
CA GLY A 412 21.85 -9.31 -6.38
C GLY A 412 21.66 -8.62 -7.74
N ASP A 413 20.87 -9.21 -8.65
CA ASP A 413 20.48 -8.52 -9.88
C ASP A 413 19.62 -7.30 -9.57
N ARG A 414 19.56 -6.37 -10.53
CA ARG A 414 18.75 -5.16 -10.44
C ARG A 414 17.51 -5.27 -11.33
N VAL A 415 16.38 -4.79 -10.81
CA VAL A 415 15.10 -4.76 -11.51
C VAL A 415 14.58 -3.33 -11.50
N GLU A 416 14.18 -2.81 -12.67
CA GLU A 416 13.69 -1.44 -12.84
C GLU A 416 12.18 -1.43 -12.99
N PHE A 417 11.48 -0.72 -12.10
CA PHE A 417 10.03 -0.53 -12.19
C PHE A 417 9.67 0.87 -12.71
N GLY A 418 10.62 1.80 -12.63
CA GLY A 418 10.47 3.18 -13.13
C GLY A 418 9.60 4.08 -12.23
N GLY A 419 9.65 5.39 -12.49
CA GLY A 419 8.86 6.40 -11.80
C GLY A 419 9.00 6.34 -10.27
N LEU A 420 7.89 6.39 -9.56
CA LEU A 420 7.86 6.31 -8.09
C LEU A 420 8.15 4.90 -7.55
N LEU A 421 8.00 3.85 -8.37
CA LEU A 421 8.27 2.48 -7.94
C LEU A 421 9.78 2.17 -7.90
N GLY A 422 10.60 3.00 -8.55
CA GLY A 422 12.05 2.94 -8.49
C GLY A 422 12.66 1.67 -9.07
N TYR A 423 13.66 1.14 -8.36
CA TYR A 423 14.30 -0.12 -8.68
C TYR A 423 14.55 -0.95 -7.42
N ALA A 424 14.66 -2.27 -7.57
CA ALA A 424 14.98 -3.16 -6.46
C ALA A 424 16.18 -4.05 -6.78
N PRO A 425 17.09 -4.27 -5.81
CA PRO A 425 17.96 -5.43 -5.85
C PRO A 425 17.13 -6.68 -5.53
N VAL A 426 17.43 -7.79 -6.22
CA VAL A 426 16.76 -9.07 -5.99
C VAL A 426 17.26 -9.68 -4.68
N LEU A 427 16.37 -9.87 -3.71
CA LEU A 427 16.68 -10.48 -2.41
C LEU A 427 16.63 -12.01 -2.48
N GLY A 428 17.51 -12.66 -1.74
CA GLY A 428 17.49 -14.13 -1.60
C GLY A 428 16.32 -14.61 -0.74
N ALA A 429 15.57 -15.58 -1.25
CA ALA A 429 14.63 -16.36 -0.45
C ALA A 429 15.27 -17.70 -0.07
N LYS A 430 15.02 -18.21 1.16
CA LYS A 430 15.55 -19.51 1.60
C LYS A 430 14.98 -20.65 0.76
N LYS A 431 15.86 -21.52 0.25
CA LYS A 431 15.50 -22.65 -0.65
C LYS A 431 15.09 -23.92 0.12
N PHE A 432 14.45 -23.79 1.30
CA PHE A 432 13.86 -24.93 2.01
C PHE A 432 12.39 -25.07 1.63
N SER A 433 11.99 -26.29 1.24
CA SER A 433 10.63 -26.51 0.76
C SER A 433 9.60 -26.39 1.88
N ALA A 434 8.61 -25.53 1.68
CA ALA A 434 7.39 -25.42 2.49
C ALA A 434 6.18 -26.17 1.87
N GLU A 435 6.38 -26.91 0.78
CA GLU A 435 5.32 -27.52 -0.02
C GLU A 435 4.37 -28.39 0.81
N LYS A 436 4.91 -29.22 1.69
CA LYS A 436 4.09 -30.08 2.57
C LYS A 436 3.22 -29.27 3.52
N PHE A 437 3.72 -28.14 4.02
CA PHE A 437 2.95 -27.23 4.88
C PHE A 437 1.82 -26.56 4.10
N ILE A 438 2.14 -25.97 2.96
CA ILE A 438 1.18 -25.26 2.12
C ILE A 438 0.09 -26.22 1.59
N ASN A 439 0.47 -27.44 1.19
CA ASN A 439 -0.49 -28.44 0.69
C ASN A 439 -1.40 -29.03 1.75
N ARG A 440 -1.23 -28.72 3.06
CA ARG A 440 -2.21 -29.08 4.08
C ARG A 440 -3.54 -28.33 3.90
N GLY A 441 -3.48 -27.10 3.35
CA GLY A 441 -4.68 -26.28 3.15
C GLY A 441 -5.43 -25.95 4.46
N GLY A 442 -6.71 -25.68 4.32
CA GLY A 442 -7.60 -25.40 5.45
C GLY A 442 -7.38 -24.03 6.06
N ARG A 443 -7.32 -23.94 7.38
CA ARG A 443 -7.26 -22.67 8.10
C ARG A 443 -6.31 -22.70 9.29
N ILE A 444 -5.46 -21.65 9.42
CA ILE A 444 -4.84 -21.34 10.70
C ILE A 444 -5.90 -20.62 11.55
N PRO A 445 -6.25 -21.14 12.73
CA PRO A 445 -7.32 -20.56 13.55
C PRO A 445 -7.00 -19.14 14.00
N ALA A 446 -8.05 -18.34 14.27
CA ALA A 446 -7.89 -17.04 14.90
C ALA A 446 -7.18 -17.17 16.26
N PRO A 447 -6.30 -16.23 16.65
CA PRO A 447 -5.56 -16.32 17.88
C PRO A 447 -6.46 -16.15 19.09
N VAL A 448 -6.00 -16.68 20.23
CA VAL A 448 -6.65 -16.41 21.52
C VAL A 448 -6.59 -14.92 21.85
N ARG A 449 -7.66 -14.39 22.45
CA ARG A 449 -7.76 -12.98 22.83
C ARG A 449 -7.33 -12.70 24.28
N SER A 450 -7.24 -13.75 25.08
CA SER A 450 -6.71 -13.71 26.43
C SER A 450 -5.31 -14.33 26.46
N LEU A 451 -4.52 -14.04 27.48
CA LEU A 451 -3.14 -14.54 27.64
C LEU A 451 -2.24 -14.14 26.45
N THR A 452 -2.28 -12.87 26.10
CA THR A 452 -1.31 -12.29 25.16
C THR A 452 -0.03 -11.96 25.90
N ASN A 453 0.93 -12.85 25.82
CA ASN A 453 2.24 -12.66 26.45
C ASN A 453 3.15 -11.84 25.55
#